data_4ede353c7e2906a1c8a6ad540492edee
#
_entry.id   4ede353c7e2906a1c8a6ad540492edee
#
_cell.length_a   1.000
_cell.length_b   1.000
_cell.length_c   1.000
_cell.angle_alpha   90.00
_cell.angle_beta   90.00
_cell.angle_gamma   90.00
#
_symmetry.space_group_name_H-M   'P 1'
#
loop_
_entity.id
_entity.type
_entity.pdbx_description
1 polymer ?
#
loop_
_entity_poly.entity_id
_entity_poly.type
_entity_poly.pdbx_seq_one_letter_code
_entity_poly.pdbx_strand_id
1 'polypeptide(L)'
;CMANTDKIRTVANIQGLASGIAPFADGCLSLWDKLTNITPLDFYRGTSLLNVKRSFRKRTACENYVITHITDIIGRTQWDHDHVVTINPDIHYHFMNETLRDSFYETPVWNYDKCKKHTIFVSNSGAPLKGAHQVLKALPIILRKYPDTVVNFCGSSVMSNDWKTLLRFQGYHLYLRRLVKRLGIQAHVNFLGALTEAQMKQAFLDANVYVMPSAIENSPNSLCEAQILGVPVVASYCGGTPTLVEAGKTGFMYRYEEVEMLAQRIMNLFNTTDYKSLSIQEMEVALKRHDRQANAQRLIEVYNNIVR
;
A
#
# COMPACT_ATOMS: atom_id res chain seq x y z
N CYS A 1 -11.03 12.97 24.39
CA CYS A 1 -12.36 12.48 23.95
C CYS A 1 -12.91 11.30 24.75
N MET A 2 -12.12 10.62 25.57
CA MET A 2 -12.58 9.43 26.33
C MET A 2 -13.18 9.71 27.72
N ALA A 3 -13.25 10.96 28.16
CA ALA A 3 -13.73 11.29 29.50
C ALA A 3 -15.26 11.15 29.71
N ASN A 4 -16.02 10.66 28.74
CA ASN A 4 -17.48 10.58 28.81
C ASN A 4 -18.07 9.31 28.18
N THR A 5 -17.33 8.21 28.19
CA THR A 5 -17.74 6.92 27.59
C THR A 5 -19.00 6.33 28.24
N ASP A 6 -19.27 6.65 29.48
CA ASP A 6 -20.49 6.16 30.20
C ASP A 6 -21.79 6.79 29.69
N LYS A 7 -21.72 7.88 28.93
CA LYS A 7 -22.89 8.61 28.43
C LYS A 7 -23.02 8.62 26.90
N ILE A 8 -21.94 8.34 26.18
CA ILE A 8 -21.89 8.39 24.71
C ILE A 8 -21.29 7.08 24.21
N ARG A 9 -22.06 6.32 23.45
CA ARG A 9 -21.54 5.14 22.79
C ARG A 9 -20.53 5.56 21.71
N THR A 10 -19.35 4.95 21.73
CA THR A 10 -18.24 5.28 20.84
C THR A 10 -17.84 4.04 20.03
N VAL A 11 -17.51 4.25 18.76
CA VAL A 11 -16.95 3.23 17.89
C VAL A 11 -15.64 3.73 17.29
N ALA A 12 -14.62 2.90 17.26
CA ALA A 12 -13.39 3.20 16.55
C ALA A 12 -13.35 2.53 15.18
N ASN A 13 -12.83 3.23 14.17
CA ASN A 13 -12.62 2.68 12.84
C ASN A 13 -11.12 2.52 12.59
N ILE A 14 -10.68 1.28 12.33
CA ILE A 14 -9.28 0.95 12.13
C ILE A 14 -8.88 1.22 10.67
N GLN A 15 -7.91 2.12 10.49
CA GLN A 15 -7.23 2.33 9.21
C GLN A 15 -5.92 1.52 9.13
N GLY A 16 -5.31 1.25 10.26
CA GLY A 16 -4.11 0.45 10.45
C GLY A 16 -3.73 0.45 11.92
N LEU A 17 -2.94 -0.55 12.33
CA LEU A 17 -2.52 -0.74 13.71
C LEU A 17 -1.05 -0.36 13.87
N ALA A 18 -0.78 0.62 14.74
CA ALA A 18 0.58 1.08 15.01
C ALA A 18 1.47 -0.03 15.58
N SER A 19 0.89 -0.92 16.40
CA SER A 19 1.54 -2.11 16.94
C SER A 19 2.04 -3.05 15.85
N GLY A 20 1.19 -3.36 14.87
CA GLY A 20 1.52 -4.19 13.72
C GLY A 20 2.44 -3.52 12.71
N ILE A 21 2.37 -2.18 12.59
CA ILE A 21 3.22 -1.40 11.66
C ILE A 21 4.64 -1.19 12.22
N ALA A 22 4.80 -1.00 13.53
CA ALA A 22 6.06 -0.64 14.16
C ALA A 22 7.25 -1.54 13.78
N PRO A 23 7.14 -2.88 13.71
CA PRO A 23 8.25 -3.76 13.30
C PRO A 23 8.76 -3.49 11.90
N PHE A 24 7.89 -3.04 10.99
CA PHE A 24 8.14 -2.91 9.54
C PHE A 24 8.28 -1.45 9.08
N ALA A 25 8.13 -0.49 9.98
CA ALA A 25 8.05 0.94 9.64
C ALA A 25 9.28 1.49 8.88
N ASP A 26 10.45 0.87 9.07
CA ASP A 26 11.70 1.21 8.36
C ASP A 26 11.87 0.47 7.02
N GLY A 27 10.84 -0.27 6.56
CA GLY A 27 10.89 -1.04 5.31
C GLY A 27 11.93 -2.16 5.35
N CYS A 28 12.26 -2.69 6.51
CA CYS A 28 13.28 -3.72 6.72
C CYS A 28 14.66 -3.34 6.14
N LEU A 29 14.99 -2.05 6.08
CA LEU A 29 16.30 -1.57 5.62
C LEU A 29 17.41 -2.02 6.57
N SER A 30 18.58 -2.32 6.01
CA SER A 30 19.75 -2.68 6.79
C SER A 30 20.19 -1.52 7.70
N LEU A 31 20.89 -1.84 8.79
CA LEU A 31 21.44 -0.82 9.67
C LEU A 31 22.37 0.13 8.92
N TRP A 32 23.18 -0.40 8.00
CA TRP A 32 24.07 0.37 7.15
C TRP A 32 23.31 1.36 6.25
N ASP A 33 22.24 0.91 5.58
CA ASP A 33 21.41 1.79 4.76
C ASP A 33 20.78 2.93 5.58
N LYS A 34 20.39 2.63 6.83
CA LYS A 34 19.82 3.64 7.73
C LYS A 34 20.84 4.68 8.19
N LEU A 35 22.05 4.23 8.55
CA LEU A 35 23.12 5.11 9.04
C LEU A 35 23.69 6.00 7.93
N THR A 36 23.86 5.47 6.73
CA THR A 36 24.47 6.19 5.60
C THR A 36 23.50 7.15 4.90
N ASN A 37 22.21 7.09 5.21
CA ASN A 37 21.20 7.92 4.59
C ASN A 37 20.46 8.82 5.60
N ILE A 38 21.21 9.52 6.43
CA ILE A 38 20.70 10.56 7.33
C ILE A 38 20.90 11.92 6.66
N THR A 39 19.85 12.75 6.64
CA THR A 39 19.91 14.12 6.11
C THR A 39 19.90 15.15 7.25
N PRO A 40 20.38 16.38 7.04
CA PRO A 40 20.23 17.44 8.03
C PRO A 40 18.78 17.68 8.47
N LEU A 41 17.83 17.53 7.54
CA LEU A 41 16.40 17.63 7.81
C LEU A 41 15.91 16.53 8.77
N ASP A 42 16.39 15.31 8.61
CA ASP A 42 16.06 14.19 9.52
C ASP A 42 16.57 14.45 10.93
N PHE A 43 17.78 15.02 11.03
CA PHE A 43 18.35 15.39 12.32
C PHE A 43 17.51 16.48 13.01
N TYR A 44 17.16 17.52 12.29
CA TYR A 44 16.36 18.64 12.80
C TYR A 44 14.94 18.20 13.23
N ARG A 45 14.30 17.33 12.44
CA ARG A 45 12.92 16.86 12.70
C ARG A 45 12.84 15.61 13.53
N GLY A 46 13.94 14.92 13.84
CA GLY A 46 13.94 13.63 14.51
C GLY A 46 13.29 12.50 13.70
N THR A 47 13.22 12.65 12.36
CA THR A 47 12.53 11.73 11.43
C THR A 47 13.45 10.75 10.73
N SER A 48 14.66 10.54 11.25
CA SER A 48 15.64 9.63 10.63
C SER A 48 15.10 8.20 10.53
N LEU A 49 15.60 7.45 9.57
CA LEU A 49 15.28 6.02 9.37
C LEU A 49 15.55 5.17 10.62
N LEU A 50 16.43 5.61 11.52
CA LEU A 50 16.70 4.96 12.81
C LEU A 50 15.55 5.16 13.81
N ASN A 51 14.85 6.28 13.72
CA ASN A 51 13.81 6.67 14.70
C ASN A 51 12.39 6.26 14.30
N VAL A 52 12.16 5.88 13.05
CA VAL A 52 10.81 5.63 12.53
C VAL A 52 10.07 4.52 13.30
N LYS A 53 10.74 3.41 13.61
CA LYS A 53 10.16 2.32 14.44
C LYS A 53 9.80 2.81 15.84
N ARG A 54 10.67 3.65 16.46
CA ARG A 54 10.41 4.21 17.79
C ARG A 54 9.18 5.11 17.79
N SER A 55 8.97 5.88 16.72
CA SER A 55 7.79 6.73 16.57
C SER A 55 6.49 5.93 16.54
N PHE A 56 6.44 4.81 15.82
CA PHE A 56 5.28 3.92 15.80
C PHE A 56 5.09 3.21 17.16
N ARG A 57 6.15 2.72 17.79
CA ARG A 57 6.07 2.09 19.12
C ARG A 57 5.48 3.01 20.19
N LYS A 58 5.75 4.31 20.13
CA LYS A 58 5.14 5.28 21.06
C LYS A 58 3.62 5.36 20.88
N ARG A 59 3.10 5.17 19.67
CA ARG A 59 1.66 5.20 19.37
C ARG A 59 0.97 3.92 19.81
N THR A 60 1.66 2.80 19.90
CA THR A 60 1.11 1.50 20.34
C THR A 60 0.48 1.56 21.72
N ALA A 61 1.06 2.31 22.65
CA ALA A 61 0.48 2.44 24.00
C ALA A 61 -0.90 3.14 23.98
N CYS A 62 -1.04 4.20 23.18
CA CYS A 62 -2.34 4.88 23.02
C CYS A 62 -3.35 4.00 22.27
N GLU A 63 -2.91 3.27 21.26
CA GLU A 63 -3.72 2.33 20.49
C GLU A 63 -4.27 1.22 21.39
N ASN A 64 -3.41 0.55 22.15
CA ASN A 64 -3.81 -0.50 23.07
C ASN A 64 -4.77 0.04 24.14
N TYR A 65 -4.52 1.25 24.67
CA TYR A 65 -5.44 1.89 25.59
C TYR A 65 -6.83 2.09 24.97
N VAL A 66 -6.92 2.56 23.73
CA VAL A 66 -8.21 2.72 23.04
C VAL A 66 -8.90 1.37 22.87
N ILE A 67 -8.19 0.35 22.36
CA ILE A 67 -8.77 -0.97 22.07
C ILE A 67 -9.28 -1.64 23.38
N THR A 68 -8.58 -1.46 24.51
CA THR A 68 -8.99 -2.05 25.80
C THR A 68 -10.13 -1.31 26.49
N HIS A 69 -10.47 -0.07 26.08
CA HIS A 69 -11.50 0.75 26.72
C HIS A 69 -12.72 1.05 25.84
N ILE A 70 -12.76 0.48 24.62
CA ILE A 70 -13.87 0.63 23.70
C ILE A 70 -14.59 -0.71 23.56
N THR A 71 -15.91 -0.68 23.38
CA THR A 71 -16.74 -1.88 23.21
C THR A 71 -16.89 -2.31 21.76
N ASP A 72 -16.90 -1.33 20.85
CA ASP A 72 -17.22 -1.55 19.45
C ASP A 72 -16.14 -1.01 18.53
N ILE A 73 -15.70 -1.82 17.58
CA ILE A 73 -14.67 -1.46 16.62
C ILE A 73 -15.04 -1.91 15.19
N ILE A 74 -14.79 -1.04 14.24
CA ILE A 74 -14.96 -1.35 12.81
C ILE A 74 -13.58 -1.64 12.22
N GLY A 75 -13.43 -2.78 11.57
CA GLY A 75 -12.22 -3.17 10.85
C GLY A 75 -12.52 -3.73 9.47
N ARG A 76 -11.48 -4.14 8.73
CA ARG A 76 -11.56 -4.39 7.29
C ARG A 76 -10.96 -5.70 6.84
N THR A 77 -10.13 -6.32 7.66
CA THR A 77 -9.33 -7.48 7.27
C THR A 77 -9.26 -8.49 8.41
N GLN A 78 -8.96 -9.74 8.07
CA GLN A 78 -8.69 -10.75 9.09
C GLN A 78 -7.49 -10.36 9.97
N TRP A 79 -6.51 -9.67 9.39
CA TRP A 79 -5.33 -9.24 10.10
C TRP A 79 -5.63 -8.25 11.24
N ASP A 80 -6.43 -7.22 10.99
CA ASP A 80 -6.78 -6.25 12.04
C ASP A 80 -7.75 -6.86 13.06
N HIS A 81 -8.68 -7.73 12.62
CA HIS A 81 -9.53 -8.52 13.51
C HIS A 81 -8.71 -9.29 14.54
N ASP A 82 -7.77 -10.12 14.09
CA ASP A 82 -7.02 -11.01 14.96
C ASP A 82 -6.14 -10.23 15.95
N HIS A 83 -5.57 -9.10 15.52
CA HIS A 83 -4.82 -8.20 16.41
C HIS A 83 -5.72 -7.60 17.49
N VAL A 84 -6.89 -7.12 17.11
CA VAL A 84 -7.82 -6.44 18.02
C VAL A 84 -8.39 -7.39 19.07
N VAL A 85 -8.88 -8.56 18.64
CA VAL A 85 -9.47 -9.54 19.59
C VAL A 85 -8.41 -10.17 20.50
N THR A 86 -7.14 -10.20 20.07
CA THR A 86 -6.04 -10.62 20.93
C THR A 86 -5.76 -9.60 22.04
N ILE A 87 -5.94 -8.30 21.77
CA ILE A 87 -5.77 -7.23 22.76
C ILE A 87 -6.98 -7.14 23.68
N ASN A 88 -8.20 -7.24 23.13
CA ASN A 88 -9.45 -7.17 23.85
C ASN A 88 -10.41 -8.27 23.36
N PRO A 89 -10.46 -9.45 24.03
CA PRO A 89 -11.32 -10.56 23.63
C PRO A 89 -12.83 -10.28 23.70
N ASP A 90 -13.24 -9.29 24.50
CA ASP A 90 -14.65 -8.94 24.71
C ASP A 90 -15.16 -7.87 23.73
N ILE A 91 -14.31 -7.43 22.79
CA ILE A 91 -14.67 -6.37 21.86
C ILE A 91 -15.64 -6.87 20.78
N HIS A 92 -16.64 -6.06 20.48
CA HIS A 92 -17.53 -6.29 19.34
C HIS A 92 -16.84 -5.80 18.05
N TYR A 93 -16.32 -6.72 17.26
CA TYR A 93 -15.71 -6.40 15.99
C TYR A 93 -16.74 -6.42 14.86
N HIS A 94 -16.84 -5.31 14.13
CA HIS A 94 -17.73 -5.13 12.98
C HIS A 94 -16.89 -5.09 11.70
N PHE A 95 -16.97 -6.16 10.89
CA PHE A 95 -16.33 -6.18 9.59
C PHE A 95 -17.07 -5.26 8.62
N MET A 96 -16.34 -4.36 7.97
CA MET A 96 -16.89 -3.43 6.98
C MET A 96 -15.85 -3.10 5.89
N ASN A 97 -16.22 -3.26 4.65
CA ASN A 97 -15.40 -2.83 3.53
C ASN A 97 -15.48 -1.30 3.34
N GLU A 98 -14.47 -0.75 2.68
CA GLU A 98 -14.39 0.67 2.36
C GLU A 98 -15.01 0.97 0.98
N THR A 99 -15.64 2.13 0.86
CA THR A 99 -16.03 2.70 -0.41
C THR A 99 -14.83 3.47 -0.99
N LEU A 100 -14.52 3.21 -2.26
CA LEU A 100 -13.41 3.85 -2.95
C LEU A 100 -13.83 5.20 -3.54
N ARG A 101 -12.88 5.92 -4.12
CA ARG A 101 -13.12 7.21 -4.78
C ARG A 101 -14.04 7.04 -6.01
N ASP A 102 -14.89 8.01 -6.23
CA ASP A 102 -15.99 7.94 -7.21
C ASP A 102 -15.52 7.63 -8.63
N SER A 103 -14.48 8.31 -9.08
CA SER A 103 -13.95 8.14 -10.43
C SER A 103 -13.47 6.72 -10.77
N PHE A 104 -13.16 5.90 -9.76
CA PHE A 104 -12.69 4.53 -9.99
C PHE A 104 -13.82 3.55 -10.31
N TYR A 105 -15.08 3.90 -10.02
CA TYR A 105 -16.25 3.12 -10.45
C TYR A 105 -16.72 3.45 -11.88
N GLU A 106 -16.15 4.48 -12.49
CA GLU A 106 -16.51 4.96 -13.80
C GLU A 106 -15.61 4.40 -14.90
N THR A 107 -16.12 4.33 -16.12
CA THR A 107 -15.29 4.03 -17.31
C THR A 107 -14.32 5.19 -17.60
N PRO A 108 -13.17 4.95 -18.26
CA PRO A 108 -12.74 3.65 -18.76
C PRO A 108 -12.17 2.76 -17.66
N VAL A 109 -12.24 1.43 -17.89
CA VAL A 109 -11.52 0.40 -17.15
C VAL A 109 -10.25 0.00 -17.90
N TRP A 110 -9.38 -0.76 -17.25
CA TRP A 110 -8.12 -1.21 -17.83
C TRP A 110 -8.35 -2.10 -19.07
N ASN A 111 -7.48 -1.97 -20.03
CA ASN A 111 -7.52 -2.75 -21.27
C ASN A 111 -6.08 -3.08 -21.70
N TYR A 112 -5.80 -4.36 -21.89
CA TYR A 112 -4.48 -4.83 -22.30
C TYR A 112 -3.98 -4.20 -23.59
N ASP A 113 -4.84 -3.99 -24.59
CA ASP A 113 -4.42 -3.45 -25.89
C ASP A 113 -4.11 -1.94 -25.83
N LYS A 114 -4.57 -1.25 -24.78
CA LYS A 114 -4.38 0.19 -24.58
C LYS A 114 -3.30 0.52 -23.56
N CYS A 115 -2.95 -0.41 -22.67
CA CYS A 115 -1.90 -0.18 -21.68
C CYS A 115 -0.51 -0.12 -22.33
N LYS A 116 0.42 0.55 -21.68
CA LYS A 116 1.84 0.58 -22.09
C LYS A 116 2.50 -0.71 -21.64
N LYS A 117 2.88 -1.55 -22.61
CA LYS A 117 3.52 -2.84 -22.32
C LYS A 117 4.77 -2.67 -21.48
N HIS A 118 5.03 -3.64 -20.63
CA HIS A 118 6.15 -3.68 -19.70
C HIS A 118 6.26 -2.45 -18.77
N THR A 119 5.15 -1.72 -18.58
CA THR A 119 5.10 -0.60 -17.63
C THR A 119 4.56 -1.07 -16.27
N ILE A 120 5.33 -0.82 -15.23
CA ILE A 120 4.99 -1.11 -13.84
C ILE A 120 4.57 0.19 -13.17
N PHE A 121 3.46 0.19 -12.44
CA PHE A 121 3.04 1.32 -11.60
C PHE A 121 3.12 0.98 -10.12
N VAL A 122 3.66 1.91 -9.32
CA VAL A 122 3.75 1.86 -7.86
C VAL A 122 3.15 3.15 -7.30
N SER A 123 2.07 3.05 -6.56
CA SER A 123 1.27 4.20 -6.13
C SER A 123 1.89 5.04 -5.02
N ASN A 124 2.95 4.57 -4.36
CA ASN A 124 3.59 5.33 -3.28
C ASN A 124 5.08 4.98 -3.13
N SER A 125 5.94 5.99 -3.22
CA SER A 125 7.39 5.88 -2.98
C SER A 125 7.87 6.74 -1.79
N GLY A 126 6.96 7.36 -1.03
CA GLY A 126 7.30 8.38 -0.04
C GLY A 126 7.78 7.85 1.31
N ALA A 127 7.56 6.56 1.64
CA ALA A 127 7.90 6.01 2.93
C ALA A 127 8.57 4.62 2.81
N PRO A 128 9.51 4.28 3.71
CA PRO A 128 10.22 3.00 3.66
C PRO A 128 9.30 1.79 3.69
N LEU A 129 8.28 1.82 4.56
CA LEU A 129 7.31 0.73 4.69
C LEU A 129 6.52 0.45 3.40
N LYS A 130 6.45 1.42 2.47
CA LYS A 130 5.80 1.26 1.16
C LYS A 130 6.65 0.49 0.13
N GLY A 131 7.90 0.18 0.45
CA GLY A 131 8.71 -0.82 -0.23
C GLY A 131 9.15 -0.49 -1.66
N ALA A 132 9.12 0.77 -2.12
CA ALA A 132 9.56 1.14 -3.47
C ALA A 132 10.96 0.59 -3.81
N HIS A 133 11.84 0.48 -2.82
CA HIS A 133 13.18 -0.09 -2.97
C HIS A 133 13.18 -1.57 -3.36
N GLN A 134 12.16 -2.34 -3.04
CA GLN A 134 12.07 -3.75 -3.47
C GLN A 134 11.84 -3.85 -4.97
N VAL A 135 10.98 -2.98 -5.53
CA VAL A 135 10.76 -2.91 -6.97
C VAL A 135 12.03 -2.45 -7.71
N LEU A 136 12.75 -1.46 -7.15
CA LEU A 136 14.03 -1.03 -7.71
C LEU A 136 15.08 -2.14 -7.72
N LYS A 137 15.12 -2.99 -6.67
CA LYS A 137 16.01 -4.16 -6.63
C LYS A 137 15.59 -5.26 -7.62
N ALA A 138 14.29 -5.45 -7.84
CA ALA A 138 13.77 -6.43 -8.80
C ALA A 138 13.99 -6.01 -10.26
N LEU A 139 14.03 -4.71 -10.54
CA LEU A 139 14.09 -4.17 -11.89
C LEU A 139 15.29 -4.68 -12.72
N PRO A 140 16.55 -4.76 -12.21
CA PRO A 140 17.66 -5.35 -12.99
C PRO A 140 17.44 -6.79 -13.40
N ILE A 141 16.69 -7.57 -12.61
CA ILE A 141 16.35 -8.97 -12.96
C ILE A 141 15.36 -8.98 -14.13
N ILE A 142 14.34 -8.11 -14.08
CA ILE A 142 13.32 -7.98 -15.12
C ILE A 142 13.95 -7.50 -16.44
N LEU A 143 14.83 -6.50 -16.38
CA LEU A 143 15.48 -5.88 -17.55
C LEU A 143 16.33 -6.87 -18.36
N ARG A 144 16.81 -7.95 -17.77
CA ARG A 144 17.53 -9.01 -18.52
C ARG A 144 16.65 -9.67 -19.58
N LYS A 145 15.34 -9.75 -19.33
CA LYS A 145 14.37 -10.38 -20.25
C LYS A 145 13.51 -9.36 -21.00
N TYR A 146 13.18 -8.26 -20.33
CA TYR A 146 12.32 -7.18 -20.82
C TYR A 146 13.06 -5.84 -20.71
N PRO A 147 14.01 -5.56 -21.65
CA PRO A 147 14.91 -4.40 -21.57
C PRO A 147 14.20 -3.04 -21.73
N ASP A 148 12.97 -3.04 -22.21
CA ASP A 148 12.09 -1.87 -22.36
C ASP A 148 11.22 -1.58 -21.12
N THR A 149 11.38 -2.35 -20.04
CA THR A 149 10.59 -2.16 -18.82
C THR A 149 10.82 -0.78 -18.23
N VAL A 150 9.71 -0.12 -17.84
CA VAL A 150 9.72 1.16 -17.15
C VAL A 150 8.89 1.06 -15.87
N VAL A 151 9.39 1.64 -14.76
CA VAL A 151 8.66 1.75 -13.51
C VAL A 151 8.28 3.19 -13.24
N ASN A 152 6.99 3.43 -13.06
CA ASN A 152 6.43 4.73 -12.68
C ASN A 152 6.08 4.72 -11.19
N PHE A 153 6.73 5.60 -10.42
CA PHE A 153 6.46 5.79 -8.99
C PHE A 153 5.68 7.08 -8.75
N CYS A 154 4.54 6.98 -8.06
CA CYS A 154 3.87 8.15 -7.49
C CYS A 154 4.49 8.53 -6.14
N GLY A 155 4.42 9.79 -5.77
CA GLY A 155 4.90 10.33 -4.49
C GLY A 155 6.04 11.32 -4.64
N SER A 156 7.21 11.04 -4.06
CA SER A 156 8.31 11.99 -4.04
C SER A 156 9.10 12.03 -5.34
N SER A 157 9.48 13.23 -5.80
CA SER A 157 10.34 13.43 -6.98
C SER A 157 11.82 13.17 -6.66
N VAL A 158 12.15 11.91 -6.39
CA VAL A 158 13.46 11.46 -5.87
C VAL A 158 14.63 11.81 -6.80
N MET A 159 14.40 11.82 -8.11
CA MET A 159 15.44 12.12 -9.12
C MET A 159 15.54 13.60 -9.50
N SER A 160 14.77 14.48 -8.86
CA SER A 160 14.85 15.93 -9.09
C SER A 160 16.26 16.46 -8.77
N ASN A 161 16.75 17.38 -9.62
CA ASN A 161 17.99 18.13 -9.37
C ASN A 161 17.70 19.54 -8.84
N ASP A 162 16.42 19.89 -8.65
CA ASP A 162 16.05 21.17 -8.05
C ASP A 162 16.52 21.24 -6.59
N TRP A 163 17.28 22.29 -6.25
CA TRP A 163 17.87 22.45 -4.93
C TRP A 163 16.83 22.57 -3.81
N LYS A 164 15.66 23.18 -4.09
CA LYS A 164 14.56 23.31 -3.11
C LYS A 164 13.97 21.93 -2.77
N THR A 165 13.86 21.06 -3.77
CA THR A 165 13.42 19.66 -3.59
C THR A 165 14.48 18.88 -2.81
N LEU A 166 15.77 19.05 -3.12
CA LEU A 166 16.86 18.36 -2.41
C LEU A 166 16.93 18.74 -0.93
N LEU A 167 16.67 20.00 -0.57
CA LEU A 167 16.61 20.44 0.83
C LEU A 167 15.48 19.80 1.63
N ARG A 168 14.44 19.28 0.95
CA ARG A 168 13.31 18.58 1.58
C ARG A 168 13.50 17.06 1.65
N PHE A 169 14.60 16.54 1.12
CA PHE A 169 14.86 15.12 1.16
C PHE A 169 15.04 14.62 2.59
N GLN A 170 14.31 13.56 2.89
CA GLN A 170 14.53 12.72 4.06
C GLN A 170 15.45 11.56 3.66
N GLY A 171 15.98 10.85 4.63
CA GLY A 171 16.93 9.76 4.41
C GLY A 171 16.45 8.68 3.43
N TYR A 172 15.15 8.40 3.41
CA TYR A 172 14.61 7.41 2.45
C TYR A 172 14.69 7.90 1.00
N HIS A 173 14.44 9.18 0.73
CA HIS A 173 14.58 9.75 -0.62
C HIS A 173 16.04 9.69 -1.08
N LEU A 174 16.97 10.01 -0.17
CA LEU A 174 18.42 9.90 -0.46
C LEU A 174 18.82 8.45 -0.74
N TYR A 175 18.30 7.50 0.05
CA TYR A 175 18.51 6.06 -0.16
C TYR A 175 18.01 5.60 -1.54
N LEU A 176 16.76 5.92 -1.92
CA LEU A 176 16.21 5.57 -3.23
C LEU A 176 17.04 6.15 -4.38
N ARG A 177 17.41 7.44 -4.28
CA ARG A 177 18.26 8.11 -5.29
C ARG A 177 19.61 7.41 -5.48
N ARG A 178 20.26 7.04 -4.37
CA ARG A 178 21.54 6.30 -4.39
C ARG A 178 21.36 4.89 -4.94
N LEU A 179 20.26 4.22 -4.59
CA LEU A 179 19.94 2.88 -5.06
C LEU A 179 19.75 2.88 -6.59
N VAL A 180 18.95 3.80 -7.15
CA VAL A 180 18.76 3.94 -8.59
C VAL A 180 20.08 4.13 -9.33
N LYS A 181 20.95 5.02 -8.82
CA LYS A 181 22.28 5.26 -9.40
C LYS A 181 23.19 4.04 -9.31
N ARG A 182 23.23 3.37 -8.15
CA ARG A 182 24.05 2.17 -7.92
C ARG A 182 23.67 1.01 -8.83
N LEU A 183 22.36 0.86 -9.09
CA LEU A 183 21.85 -0.20 -9.98
C LEU A 183 21.92 0.15 -11.46
N GLY A 184 22.26 1.38 -11.83
CA GLY A 184 22.38 1.81 -13.23
C GLY A 184 21.04 1.87 -13.98
N ILE A 185 19.90 2.05 -13.27
CA ILE A 185 18.55 1.94 -13.83
C ILE A 185 17.86 3.28 -14.06
N GLN A 186 18.60 4.38 -14.12
CA GLN A 186 18.04 5.74 -14.22
C GLN A 186 17.10 5.94 -15.42
N ALA A 187 17.40 5.30 -16.54
CA ALA A 187 16.59 5.39 -17.76
C ALA A 187 15.26 4.62 -17.67
N HIS A 188 15.10 3.76 -16.66
CA HIS A 188 13.97 2.84 -16.50
C HIS A 188 13.03 3.21 -15.36
N VAL A 189 13.26 4.36 -14.70
CA VAL A 189 12.45 4.77 -13.55
C VAL A 189 11.98 6.22 -13.70
N ASN A 190 10.69 6.44 -13.48
CA ASN A 190 10.06 7.75 -13.43
C ASN A 190 9.47 7.98 -12.04
N PHE A 191 9.80 9.11 -11.42
CA PHE A 191 9.16 9.59 -10.20
C PHE A 191 8.22 10.73 -10.56
N LEU A 192 6.92 10.44 -10.61
CA LEU A 192 5.89 11.31 -11.16
C LEU A 192 5.49 12.46 -10.21
N GLY A 193 5.98 12.44 -8.95
CA GLY A 193 5.53 13.37 -7.93
C GLY A 193 4.13 13.02 -7.40
N ALA A 194 3.47 13.99 -6.75
CA ALA A 194 2.09 13.85 -6.30
C ALA A 194 1.15 13.90 -7.51
N LEU A 195 0.23 12.94 -7.60
CA LEU A 195 -0.77 12.86 -8.66
C LEU A 195 -2.14 13.27 -8.14
N THR A 196 -2.90 13.97 -8.96
CA THR A 196 -4.35 14.17 -8.75
C THR A 196 -5.08 12.84 -8.91
N GLU A 197 -6.35 12.76 -8.50
CA GLU A 197 -7.17 11.55 -8.64
C GLU A 197 -7.25 11.08 -10.10
N ALA A 198 -7.53 11.98 -11.03
CA ALA A 198 -7.59 11.68 -12.45
C ALA A 198 -6.25 11.19 -13.02
N GLN A 199 -5.14 11.81 -12.61
CA GLN A 199 -3.80 11.36 -12.99
C GLN A 199 -3.45 10.00 -12.38
N MET A 200 -3.89 9.73 -11.15
CA MET A 200 -3.71 8.44 -10.50
C MET A 200 -4.47 7.34 -11.26
N LYS A 201 -5.75 7.57 -11.58
CA LYS A 201 -6.54 6.65 -12.40
C LYS A 201 -5.87 6.38 -13.76
N GLN A 202 -5.41 7.45 -14.44
CA GLN A 202 -4.72 7.28 -15.71
C GLN A 202 -3.41 6.48 -15.59
N ALA A 203 -2.64 6.69 -14.51
CA ALA A 203 -1.42 5.92 -14.27
C ALA A 203 -1.70 4.42 -14.05
N PHE A 204 -2.81 4.07 -13.41
CA PHE A 204 -3.28 2.69 -13.33
C PHE A 204 -3.65 2.13 -14.71
N LEU A 205 -4.43 2.87 -15.51
CA LEU A 205 -4.88 2.43 -16.83
C LEU A 205 -3.72 2.28 -17.84
N ASP A 206 -2.70 3.12 -17.71
CA ASP A 206 -1.48 3.06 -18.54
C ASP A 206 -0.57 1.88 -18.17
N ALA A 207 -0.65 1.37 -16.95
CA ALA A 207 0.25 0.33 -16.47
C ALA A 207 -0.10 -1.05 -17.04
N ASN A 208 0.91 -1.85 -17.33
CA ASN A 208 0.72 -3.27 -17.63
C ASN A 208 0.51 -4.09 -16.33
N VAL A 209 1.16 -3.65 -15.24
CA VAL A 209 1.06 -4.28 -13.92
C VAL A 209 1.11 -3.20 -12.84
N TYR A 210 0.20 -3.29 -11.88
CA TYR A 210 0.31 -2.55 -10.64
C TYR A 210 1.06 -3.38 -9.59
N VAL A 211 2.03 -2.78 -8.92
CA VAL A 211 2.78 -3.43 -7.84
C VAL A 211 2.55 -2.69 -6.52
N MET A 212 2.12 -3.43 -5.50
CA MET A 212 2.04 -2.98 -4.10
C MET A 212 3.14 -3.67 -3.28
N PRO A 213 4.32 -3.05 -3.15
CA PRO A 213 5.49 -3.70 -2.54
C PRO A 213 5.65 -3.37 -1.05
N SER A 214 4.55 -3.11 -0.33
CA SER A 214 4.60 -2.66 1.06
C SER A 214 5.08 -3.74 2.02
N ALA A 215 5.87 -3.35 3.02
CA ALA A 215 6.31 -4.26 4.09
C ALA A 215 5.18 -4.62 5.05
N ILE A 216 4.19 -3.74 5.17
CA ILE A 216 2.96 -3.94 5.96
C ILE A 216 1.85 -3.04 5.43
N GLU A 217 0.64 -3.57 5.35
CA GLU A 217 -0.60 -2.85 5.02
C GLU A 217 -1.77 -3.48 5.78
N ASN A 218 -2.80 -2.69 6.06
CA ASN A 218 -4.07 -3.24 6.49
C ASN A 218 -4.98 -3.45 5.26
N SER A 219 -5.64 -2.39 4.80
CA SER A 219 -6.51 -2.40 3.62
C SER A 219 -6.10 -1.25 2.69
N PRO A 220 -5.10 -1.44 1.80
CA PRO A 220 -4.58 -0.36 0.97
C PRO A 220 -5.55 -0.01 -0.16
N ASN A 221 -6.13 1.20 -0.13
CA ASN A 221 -7.07 1.67 -1.15
C ASN A 221 -6.51 1.57 -2.56
N SER A 222 -5.23 1.86 -2.76
CA SER A 222 -4.60 1.79 -4.07
C SER A 222 -4.58 0.37 -4.67
N LEU A 223 -4.52 -0.68 -3.85
CA LEU A 223 -4.67 -2.06 -4.30
C LEU A 223 -6.11 -2.32 -4.75
N CYS A 224 -7.08 -1.90 -3.93
CA CYS A 224 -8.49 -2.03 -4.23
C CYS A 224 -8.90 -1.22 -5.49
N GLU A 225 -8.32 -0.03 -5.65
CA GLU A 225 -8.50 0.82 -6.84
C GLU A 225 -7.92 0.18 -8.11
N ALA A 226 -6.75 -0.46 -8.03
CA ALA A 226 -6.21 -1.23 -9.14
C ALA A 226 -7.15 -2.38 -9.53
N GLN A 227 -7.62 -3.14 -8.53
CA GLN A 227 -8.51 -4.28 -8.74
C GLN A 227 -9.86 -3.86 -9.35
N ILE A 228 -10.49 -2.76 -8.89
CA ILE A 228 -11.77 -2.30 -9.44
C ILE A 228 -11.64 -1.79 -10.87
N LEU A 229 -10.46 -1.32 -11.27
CA LEU A 229 -10.15 -0.98 -12.66
C LEU A 229 -9.78 -2.20 -13.50
N GLY A 230 -9.53 -3.36 -12.90
CA GLY A 230 -9.08 -4.58 -13.56
C GLY A 230 -7.61 -4.56 -13.97
N VAL A 231 -6.77 -3.76 -13.30
CA VAL A 231 -5.32 -3.71 -13.56
C VAL A 231 -4.65 -4.91 -12.90
N PRO A 232 -3.92 -5.79 -13.63
CA PRO A 232 -3.27 -6.94 -13.03
C PRO A 232 -2.35 -6.55 -11.87
N VAL A 233 -2.53 -7.16 -10.69
CA VAL A 233 -1.81 -6.78 -9.48
C VAL A 233 -0.78 -7.81 -9.04
N VAL A 234 0.36 -7.31 -8.53
CA VAL A 234 1.32 -8.07 -7.73
C VAL A 234 1.47 -7.37 -6.38
N ALA A 235 1.12 -8.05 -5.29
CA ALA A 235 1.15 -7.50 -3.96
C ALA A 235 2.06 -8.31 -3.03
N SER A 236 2.69 -7.65 -2.05
CA SER A 236 3.40 -8.37 -0.99
C SER A 236 2.40 -9.11 -0.08
N TYR A 237 2.75 -10.32 0.33
CA TYR A 237 2.01 -11.08 1.34
C TYR A 237 2.29 -10.47 2.72
N CYS A 238 1.51 -9.46 3.10
CA CYS A 238 1.70 -8.74 4.36
C CYS A 238 0.37 -8.25 4.94
N GLY A 239 0.27 -8.21 6.27
CA GLY A 239 -0.90 -7.70 6.98
C GLY A 239 -2.24 -8.20 6.43
N GLY A 240 -3.12 -7.27 6.09
CA GLY A 240 -4.45 -7.57 5.55
C GLY A 240 -4.50 -7.88 4.05
N THR A 241 -3.38 -7.81 3.32
CA THR A 241 -3.35 -8.07 1.86
C THR A 241 -3.97 -9.43 1.47
N PRO A 242 -3.74 -10.54 2.21
CA PRO A 242 -4.37 -11.83 1.89
C PRO A 242 -5.89 -11.85 1.97
N THR A 243 -6.51 -10.90 2.69
CA THR A 243 -7.96 -10.72 2.68
C THR A 243 -8.47 -10.10 1.37
N LEU A 244 -7.60 -9.38 0.66
CA LEU A 244 -7.93 -8.61 -0.54
C LEU A 244 -7.54 -9.31 -1.85
N VAL A 245 -6.53 -10.17 -1.82
CA VAL A 245 -5.99 -10.85 -3.00
C VAL A 245 -6.11 -12.36 -2.87
N GLU A 246 -6.85 -12.99 -3.77
CA GLU A 246 -6.85 -14.43 -3.98
C GLU A 246 -5.74 -14.78 -4.99
N ALA A 247 -4.67 -15.43 -4.50
CA ALA A 247 -3.50 -15.71 -5.32
C ALA A 247 -3.82 -16.52 -6.58
N GLY A 248 -3.45 -16.00 -7.74
CA GLY A 248 -3.69 -16.62 -9.05
C GLY A 248 -5.08 -16.39 -9.64
N LYS A 249 -5.98 -15.72 -8.90
CA LYS A 249 -7.34 -15.41 -9.33
C LYS A 249 -7.59 -13.90 -9.43
N THR A 250 -7.31 -13.16 -8.35
CA THR A 250 -7.48 -11.70 -8.31
C THR A 250 -6.14 -10.99 -8.13
N GLY A 251 -5.05 -11.59 -8.57
CA GLY A 251 -3.70 -11.06 -8.51
C GLY A 251 -2.68 -12.10 -8.08
N PHE A 252 -1.44 -11.66 -7.93
CA PHE A 252 -0.35 -12.50 -7.45
C PHE A 252 0.24 -11.92 -6.17
N MET A 253 0.69 -12.82 -5.28
CA MET A 253 1.39 -12.42 -4.06
C MET A 253 2.83 -12.96 -4.05
N TYR A 254 3.69 -12.24 -3.33
CA TYR A 254 5.08 -12.63 -3.06
C TYR A 254 5.45 -12.28 -1.61
N ARG A 255 6.45 -12.92 -1.04
CA ARG A 255 6.96 -12.54 0.27
C ARG A 255 7.84 -11.30 0.13
N TYR A 256 7.63 -10.33 1.00
CA TYR A 256 8.23 -8.99 0.93
C TYR A 256 9.75 -8.99 0.72
N GLU A 257 10.46 -9.90 1.40
CA GLU A 257 11.90 -10.04 1.33
C GLU A 257 12.41 -10.72 0.04
N GLU A 258 11.53 -11.38 -0.73
CA GLU A 258 11.90 -12.18 -1.91
C GLU A 258 11.81 -11.36 -3.20
N VAL A 259 12.87 -10.61 -3.47
CA VAL A 259 12.99 -9.73 -4.66
C VAL A 259 12.91 -10.52 -5.96
N GLU A 260 13.50 -11.72 -6.00
CA GLU A 260 13.48 -12.65 -7.13
C GLU A 260 12.06 -13.15 -7.42
N MET A 261 11.29 -13.46 -6.37
CA MET A 261 9.89 -13.85 -6.51
C MET A 261 9.05 -12.67 -7.05
N LEU A 262 9.27 -11.44 -6.54
CA LEU A 262 8.63 -10.24 -7.08
C LEU A 262 8.90 -10.09 -8.58
N ALA A 263 10.18 -10.17 -8.98
CA ALA A 263 10.56 -10.07 -10.38
C ALA A 263 9.88 -11.15 -11.24
N GLN A 264 9.84 -12.40 -10.75
CA GLN A 264 9.22 -13.50 -11.48
C GLN A 264 7.70 -13.34 -11.61
N ARG A 265 6.99 -12.85 -10.55
CA ARG A 265 5.55 -12.58 -10.62
C ARG A 265 5.21 -11.50 -11.66
N ILE A 266 6.02 -10.44 -11.72
CA ILE A 266 5.87 -9.38 -12.73
C ILE A 266 6.11 -9.95 -14.15
N MET A 267 7.18 -10.70 -14.33
CA MET A 267 7.50 -11.32 -15.65
C MET A 267 6.44 -12.33 -16.08
N ASN A 268 5.83 -13.06 -15.15
CA ASN A 268 4.72 -13.98 -15.46
C ASN A 268 3.52 -13.19 -16.01
N LEU A 269 3.19 -12.04 -15.41
CA LEU A 269 2.15 -11.16 -15.94
C LEU A 269 2.52 -10.59 -17.31
N PHE A 270 3.75 -10.16 -17.55
CA PHE A 270 4.18 -9.70 -18.87
C PHE A 270 4.06 -10.78 -19.96
N ASN A 271 4.12 -12.04 -19.58
CA ASN A 271 4.07 -13.18 -20.51
C ASN A 271 2.71 -13.89 -20.54
N THR A 272 1.73 -13.45 -19.75
CA THR A 272 0.41 -14.10 -19.75
C THR A 272 -0.35 -13.81 -21.04
N THR A 273 -1.14 -14.76 -21.49
CA THR A 273 -2.08 -14.58 -22.61
C THR A 273 -3.51 -14.40 -22.13
N ASP A 274 -3.77 -14.67 -20.84
CA ASP A 274 -5.11 -14.66 -20.24
C ASP A 274 -5.37 -13.40 -19.40
N TYR A 275 -4.98 -12.24 -19.94
CA TYR A 275 -5.22 -10.96 -19.27
C TYR A 275 -6.71 -10.65 -19.06
N LYS A 276 -7.54 -11.06 -20.05
CA LYS A 276 -8.97 -10.74 -20.01
C LYS A 276 -9.67 -11.46 -18.86
N SER A 277 -9.38 -12.73 -18.68
CA SER A 277 -9.96 -13.52 -17.57
C SER A 277 -9.50 -12.97 -16.22
N LEU A 278 -8.20 -12.73 -16.04
CA LEU A 278 -7.64 -12.17 -14.81
C LEU A 278 -8.28 -10.81 -14.47
N SER A 279 -8.31 -9.88 -15.41
CA SER A 279 -8.88 -8.54 -15.23
C SER A 279 -10.37 -8.59 -14.86
N ILE A 280 -11.15 -9.42 -15.54
CA ILE A 280 -12.58 -9.57 -15.24
C ILE A 280 -12.80 -10.13 -13.83
N GLN A 281 -12.08 -11.19 -13.45
CA GLN A 281 -12.19 -11.79 -12.13
C GLN A 281 -11.80 -10.82 -11.00
N GLU A 282 -10.73 -10.04 -11.21
CA GLU A 282 -10.34 -8.99 -10.26
C GLU A 282 -11.45 -7.95 -10.09
N MET A 283 -12.01 -7.45 -11.20
CA MET A 283 -13.07 -6.45 -11.20
C MET A 283 -14.34 -6.96 -10.52
N GLU A 284 -14.79 -8.16 -10.84
CA GLU A 284 -16.01 -8.74 -10.25
C GLU A 284 -15.91 -8.85 -8.73
N VAL A 285 -14.79 -9.36 -8.22
CA VAL A 285 -14.56 -9.50 -6.78
C VAL A 285 -14.43 -8.14 -6.11
N ALA A 286 -13.72 -7.20 -6.74
CA ALA A 286 -13.51 -5.85 -6.19
C ALA A 286 -14.80 -5.02 -6.20
N LEU A 287 -15.58 -5.04 -7.28
CA LEU A 287 -16.85 -4.33 -7.38
C LEU A 287 -17.85 -4.83 -6.32
N LYS A 288 -17.93 -6.14 -6.09
CA LYS A 288 -18.77 -6.71 -5.03
C LYS A 288 -18.29 -6.30 -3.63
N ARG A 289 -16.98 -6.30 -3.38
CA ARG A 289 -16.39 -5.90 -2.10
C ARG A 289 -16.63 -4.43 -1.79
N HIS A 290 -16.50 -3.58 -2.78
CA HIS A 290 -16.58 -2.14 -2.65
C HIS A 290 -17.91 -1.56 -3.15
N ASP A 291 -18.97 -2.38 -3.20
CA ASP A 291 -20.30 -1.90 -3.55
C ASP A 291 -20.76 -0.80 -2.60
N ARG A 292 -21.09 0.36 -3.14
CA ARG A 292 -21.42 1.56 -2.37
C ARG A 292 -22.67 1.42 -1.54
N GLN A 293 -23.71 0.82 -2.12
CA GLN A 293 -25.00 0.68 -1.46
C GLN A 293 -24.90 -0.36 -0.36
N ALA A 294 -24.30 -1.52 -0.64
CA ALA A 294 -24.07 -2.57 0.34
C ALA A 294 -23.22 -2.08 1.52
N ASN A 295 -22.14 -1.33 1.24
CA ASN A 295 -21.29 -0.79 2.29
C ASN A 295 -21.99 0.30 3.12
N ALA A 296 -22.78 1.18 2.50
CA ALA A 296 -23.59 2.18 3.21
C ALA A 296 -24.66 1.50 4.10
N GLN A 297 -25.37 0.51 3.58
CA GLN A 297 -26.36 -0.26 4.34
C GLN A 297 -25.70 -0.98 5.54
N ARG A 298 -24.56 -1.60 5.31
CA ARG A 298 -23.79 -2.26 6.37
C ARG A 298 -23.36 -1.28 7.47
N LEU A 299 -22.94 -0.08 7.11
CA LEU A 299 -22.59 0.96 8.08
C LEU A 299 -23.79 1.36 8.95
N ILE A 300 -24.98 1.53 8.34
CA ILE A 300 -26.23 1.84 9.06
C ILE A 300 -26.57 0.70 10.03
N GLU A 301 -26.45 -0.57 9.61
CA GLU A 301 -26.69 -1.72 10.47
C GLU A 301 -25.75 -1.74 11.68
N VAL A 302 -24.44 -1.47 11.46
CA VAL A 302 -23.45 -1.41 12.54
C VAL A 302 -23.84 -0.34 13.55
N TYR A 303 -24.15 0.88 13.10
CA TYR A 303 -24.57 1.95 14.02
C TYR A 303 -25.87 1.63 14.75
N ASN A 304 -26.87 1.04 14.09
CA ASN A 304 -28.11 0.64 14.73
C ASN A 304 -27.88 -0.43 15.81
N ASN A 305 -26.92 -1.34 15.60
CA ASN A 305 -26.58 -2.35 16.62
C ASN A 305 -25.84 -1.76 17.81
N ILE A 306 -25.00 -0.74 17.58
CA ILE A 306 -24.27 -0.05 18.65
C ILE A 306 -25.21 0.80 19.52
N VAL A 307 -26.24 1.41 18.95
CA VAL A 307 -27.17 2.31 19.66
C VAL A 307 -28.21 1.53 20.46
N ARG A 308 -28.55 0.31 20.10
CA ARG A 308 -29.43 -0.59 20.87
C ARG A 308 -28.75 -1.09 22.15
#